data_fe010cc6414c0cbb4b172c1c1274059e
#
_entry.id   fe010cc6414c0cbb4b172c1c1274059e
#
_cell.length_a   1.000
_cell.length_b   1.000
_cell.length_c   1.000
_cell.angle_alpha   90.00
_cell.angle_beta   90.00
_cell.angle_gamma   90.00
#
_symmetry.space_group_name_H-M   'P 1'
#
loop_
_entity.id
_entity.type
_entity.pdbx_description
1 polymer ?
#
loop_
_entity_poly.entity_id
_entity_poly.type
_entity_poly.pdbx_seq_one_letter_code
_entity_poly.pdbx_strand_id
1 'polypeptide(L)' 'MKKYTIYKHIGNLSKRNNGWTKELNFISWDNREPVYDIRTWNAEHTEYGEGATITASQMEVLKKLLDEASPLKTGL' A
#
# COMPACT_ATOMS: atom_id res chain seq x y z
N MET A 1 -10.11 18.59 2.06
CA MET A 1 -9.97 17.27 1.43
C MET A 1 -8.55 17.09 0.92
N LYS A 2 -7.91 15.97 1.24
CA LYS A 2 -6.56 15.71 0.76
C LYS A 2 -6.57 15.38 -0.72
N LYS A 3 -5.66 15.98 -1.45
CA LYS A 3 -5.42 15.60 -2.83
C LYS A 3 -4.40 14.48 -2.86
N TYR A 4 -4.51 13.63 -3.85
CA TYR A 4 -3.56 12.55 -4.01
C TYR A 4 -3.38 12.22 -5.48
N THR A 5 -2.22 11.67 -5.79
CA THR A 5 -1.93 11.16 -7.12
C THR A 5 -1.33 9.78 -6.97
N ILE A 6 -2.01 8.78 -7.49
CA ILE A 6 -1.46 7.43 -7.50
C ILE A 6 -0.50 7.34 -8.67
N TYR A 7 0.79 7.29 -8.37
CA TYR A 7 1.81 7.22 -9.41
C TYR A 7 1.91 5.83 -9.99
N LYS A 8 1.70 4.82 -9.16
CA LYS A 8 1.74 3.44 -9.62
C LYS A 8 0.94 2.57 -8.70
N HIS A 9 0.03 1.79 -9.26
CA HIS A 9 -0.66 0.74 -8.54
C HIS A 9 0.23 -0.50 -8.56
N ILE A 10 0.72 -0.89 -7.38
CA ILE A 10 1.66 -2.01 -7.31
C ILE A 10 0.91 -3.33 -7.25
N GLY A 11 -0.14 -3.39 -6.45
CA GLY A 11 -0.95 -4.60 -6.41
C GLY A 11 -2.03 -4.56 -5.35
N ASN A 12 -2.92 -5.52 -5.43
CA ASN A 12 -3.97 -5.70 -4.43
C ASN A 12 -3.53 -6.72 -3.41
N LEU A 13 -3.76 -6.41 -2.14
CA LEU A 13 -3.49 -7.35 -1.06
C LEU A 13 -4.71 -8.21 -0.77
N SER A 14 -5.91 -7.64 -0.91
CA SER A 14 -7.15 -8.37 -0.73
C SER A 14 -8.29 -7.62 -1.39
N LYS A 15 -9.41 -8.31 -1.60
CA LYS A 15 -10.59 -7.73 -2.18
C LYS A 15 -11.79 -8.13 -1.33
N ARG A 16 -12.65 -7.15 -1.03
CA ARG A 16 -13.87 -7.40 -0.27
C ARG A 16 -15.04 -7.60 -1.20
N ASN A 17 -16.11 -8.20 -0.67
CA ASN A 17 -17.33 -8.45 -1.44
C ASN A 17 -18.00 -7.16 -1.92
N ASN A 18 -17.80 -6.07 -1.20
CA ASN A 18 -18.40 -4.78 -1.56
C ASN A 18 -17.64 -4.03 -2.63
N GLY A 19 -16.60 -4.63 -3.21
CA GLY A 19 -15.81 -4.00 -4.25
C GLY A 19 -14.61 -3.20 -3.76
N TRP A 20 -14.47 -3.05 -2.45
CA TRP A 20 -13.29 -2.38 -1.90
C TRP A 20 -12.10 -3.33 -1.94
N THR A 21 -10.93 -2.76 -2.20
CA THR A 21 -9.68 -3.53 -2.23
C THR A 21 -8.68 -2.92 -1.28
N LYS A 22 -7.89 -3.76 -0.61
CA LYS A 22 -6.73 -3.28 0.12
C LYS A 22 -5.55 -3.33 -0.84
N GLU A 23 -4.90 -2.19 -1.03
CA GLU A 23 -3.94 -2.03 -2.11
C GLU A 23 -2.61 -1.49 -1.60
N LEU A 24 -1.57 -1.88 -2.33
CA LEU A 24 -0.25 -1.29 -2.18
C LEU A 24 -0.03 -0.41 -3.40
N ASN A 25 0.17 0.87 -3.16
CA ASN A 25 0.36 1.87 -4.20
C ASN A 25 1.58 2.74 -3.90
N PHE A 26 2.13 3.34 -4.94
CA PHE A 26 3.11 4.41 -4.81
C PHE A 26 2.37 5.70 -5.08
N ILE A 27 2.28 6.58 -4.09
CA ILE A 27 1.28 7.65 -4.08
C ILE A 27 1.88 8.94 -3.51
N SER A 28 1.45 10.06 -4.07
CA SER A 28 1.78 11.37 -3.52
C SER A 28 0.53 11.96 -2.86
N TRP A 29 0.66 12.35 -1.61
CA TRP A 29 -0.39 13.03 -0.86
C TRP A 29 -0.08 14.53 -0.84
N ASP A 30 -1.05 15.33 -1.28
CA ASP A 30 -0.94 16.80 -1.24
C ASP A 30 0.34 17.30 -1.93
N ASN A 31 0.70 16.68 -3.05
CA ASN A 31 1.87 17.04 -3.84
C ASN A 31 3.20 16.88 -3.10
N ARG A 32 3.23 16.04 -2.07
CA ARG A 32 4.46 15.73 -1.36
C ARG A 32 5.23 14.62 -2.07
N GLU A 33 6.44 14.35 -1.58
CA GLU A 33 7.23 13.25 -2.07
C GLU A 33 6.40 11.96 -2.09
N PRO A 34 6.43 11.21 -3.19
CA PRO A 34 5.69 9.95 -3.24
C PRO A 34 6.20 8.96 -2.21
N VAL A 35 5.27 8.20 -1.66
CA VAL A 35 5.57 7.17 -0.67
C VAL A 35 4.79 5.92 -1.03
N TYR A 36 5.20 4.79 -0.48
CA TYR A 36 4.38 3.58 -0.53
C TYR A 36 3.22 3.73 0.43
N ASP A 37 2.09 3.14 0.07
CA ASP A 37 0.88 3.29 0.86
C ASP A 37 0.06 2.01 0.79
N ILE A 38 -0.37 1.55 1.95
CA ILE A 38 -1.24 0.39 2.07
C ILE A 38 -2.55 0.85 2.69
N ARG A 39 -3.63 0.77 1.93
CA ARG A 39 -4.96 1.12 2.45
C ARG A 39 -6.04 0.56 1.56
N THR A 40 -7.27 0.65 2.04
CA THR A 40 -8.42 0.22 1.26
C THR A 40 -8.93 1.35 0.39
N TRP A 41 -9.43 0.99 -0.78
CA TRP A 41 -9.98 1.92 -1.76
C TRP A 41 -11.29 1.35 -2.32
N ASN A 42 -12.22 2.25 -2.63
CA ASN A 42 -13.39 1.83 -3.38
C ASN A 42 -13.00 1.61 -4.85
N ALA A 43 -13.92 1.04 -5.64
CA ALA A 43 -13.61 0.66 -7.01
C ALA A 43 -13.18 1.85 -7.87
N GLU A 44 -13.77 3.01 -7.65
CA GLU A 44 -13.46 4.22 -8.44
C GLU A 44 -12.26 4.98 -7.91
N HIS A 45 -11.71 4.58 -6.79
CA HIS A 45 -10.59 5.28 -6.12
C HIS A 45 -10.95 6.72 -5.76
N THR A 46 -12.20 6.96 -5.43
CA THR A 46 -12.68 8.25 -4.96
C THR A 46 -12.76 8.32 -3.44
N GLU A 47 -12.79 7.16 -2.79
CA GLU A 47 -12.85 7.07 -1.32
C GLU A 47 -11.81 6.06 -0.85
N TYR A 48 -11.30 6.30 0.34
CA TYR A 48 -10.29 5.43 0.91
C TYR A 48 -10.47 5.34 2.42
N GLY A 49 -10.00 4.24 2.97
CA GLY A 49 -10.07 4.01 4.40
C GLY A 49 -8.75 4.30 5.08
N GLU A 50 -8.65 3.85 6.32
CA GLU A 50 -7.41 3.99 7.06
C GLU A 50 -6.33 3.10 6.48
N GLY A 51 -5.09 3.52 6.65
CA GLY A 51 -3.97 2.76 6.17
C GLY A 51 -2.67 3.32 6.69
N ALA A 52 -1.57 2.89 6.09
CA ALA A 52 -0.23 3.29 6.51
C ALA A 52 0.58 3.73 5.32
N THR A 53 1.34 4.80 5.50
CA THR A 53 2.32 5.23 4.51
C THR A 53 3.69 4.74 4.95
N ILE A 54 4.49 4.32 3.99
CA ILE A 54 5.79 3.73 4.24
C ILE A 54 6.77 4.40 3.29
N THR A 55 7.79 5.06 3.86
CA THR A 55 8.79 5.71 3.02
C THR A 55 9.63 4.66 2.28
N ALA A 56 10.36 5.10 1.26
CA ALA A 56 11.20 4.18 0.49
C ALA A 56 12.22 3.50 1.40
N SER A 57 12.82 4.24 2.32
CA SER A 57 13.81 3.64 3.22
C SER A 57 13.16 2.66 4.20
N GLN A 58 11.96 2.97 4.67
CA GLN A 58 11.22 2.05 5.53
C GLN A 58 10.83 0.78 4.77
N MET A 59 10.51 0.91 3.51
CA MET A 59 10.14 -0.25 2.70
C MET A 59 11.34 -1.19 2.51
N GLU A 60 12.54 -0.63 2.36
CA GLU A 60 13.75 -1.45 2.28
C GLU A 60 13.94 -2.27 3.56
N VAL A 61 13.74 -1.65 4.70
CA VAL A 61 13.83 -2.35 5.99
C VAL A 61 12.76 -3.42 6.08
N LEU A 62 11.54 -3.08 5.68
CA LEU A 62 10.42 -4.04 5.75
C LEU A 62 10.70 -5.27 4.89
N LYS A 63 11.18 -5.07 3.68
CA LYS A 63 11.55 -6.18 2.80
C LYS A 63 12.58 -7.08 3.46
N LYS A 64 13.58 -6.48 4.06
CA LYS A 64 14.66 -7.23 4.70
C LYS A 64 14.12 -8.03 5.89
N LEU A 65 13.29 -7.40 6.71
CA LEU A 65 12.72 -8.09 7.88
C LEU A 65 11.86 -9.27 7.46
N LEU A 66 11.03 -9.09 6.43
CA LEU A 66 10.20 -10.17 5.93
C LEU A 66 11.06 -11.31 5.39
N ASP A 67 12.13 -10.96 4.70
CA ASP A 67 13.02 -11.95 4.11
C ASP A 67 13.74 -12.78 5.19
N GLU A 68 14.17 -12.13 6.26
CA GLU A 68 14.97 -12.79 7.31
C GLU A 68 14.11 -13.60 8.26
N ALA A 69 12.90 -13.12 8.56
CA ALA A 69 12.09 -13.71 9.61
C ALA A 69 10.85 -14.44 9.12
N SER A 70 10.60 -14.41 7.81
CA SER A 70 9.33 -14.89 7.28
C SER A 70 9.18 -16.41 7.41
N PRO A 71 8.13 -16.88 8.06
CA PRO A 71 7.83 -18.32 8.06
C PRO A 71 7.47 -18.82 6.67
N LEU A 72 7.12 -17.95 5.74
CA LEU A 72 6.79 -18.35 4.38
C LEU A 72 7.97 -18.93 3.65
N LYS A 73 9.19 -18.53 4.05
CA LYS A 73 10.40 -19.01 3.41
C LYS A 73 10.72 -20.47 3.78
N THR A 74 10.08 -20.99 4.78
CA THR A 74 10.30 -22.37 5.21
C THR A 74 9.38 -23.36 4.51
N GLY A 75 8.60 -22.89 3.57
CA GLY A 75 7.70 -23.76 2.84
C GLY A 75 6.41 -24.05 3.55
N LEU A 76 6.10 -23.25 4.51
CA LEU A 76 4.86 -23.43 5.24
C LEU A 76 3.66 -23.03 4.38
#